data_7d33b806cb1c0ace027d989339eac7ea
#
_entry.id   7d33b806cb1c0ace027d989339eac7ea
#
_cell.length_a   1.000
_cell.length_b   1.000
_cell.length_c   1.000
_cell.angle_alpha   90.00
_cell.angle_beta   90.00
_cell.angle_gamma   90.00
#
_symmetry.space_group_name_H-M   'P 1'
#
loop_
_entity.id
_entity.type
_entity.pdbx_description
1 polymer ?
#
loop_
_entity_poly.entity_id
_entity_poly.type
_entity_poly.pdbx_seq_one_letter_code
_entity_poly.pdbx_strand_id
1 'polypeptide(L)'
;MPYITASIIMQVLGVVIPKLEELQQQGAVGQRKITQYTRYVTIALATLQATVLVFLFGTGGGGAFYSAVQAPSVPLLPDGIWPRGYLIIPTLVAGTAVLMWMGELISQRGIGNGMSMVIFASVVAGMPSGYYAIWQVNKEIWLIGLILLTLAIIVAVVFVELGQRRIPVQFAKRVVGRRMMGGQNTYIPLKVNQSGVIPIIFASSILLLPAILASFLGNGDPNGGWWDT
;
A
#
# COMPACT_ATOMS: atom_id res chain seq x y z
N MET A 1 -6.55 -1.30 1.33
CA MET A 1 -5.65 -0.15 1.06
C MET A 1 -5.80 1.05 2.00
N PRO A 2 -6.94 1.35 2.67
CA PRO A 2 -7.10 2.59 3.45
C PRO A 2 -6.09 2.78 4.59
N TYR A 3 -5.61 1.70 5.22
CA TYR A 3 -4.61 1.80 6.28
C TYR A 3 -3.26 2.33 5.79
N ILE A 4 -2.80 1.87 4.62
CA ILE A 4 -1.51 2.31 4.07
C ILE A 4 -1.58 3.80 3.71
N THR A 5 -2.67 4.21 3.06
CA THR A 5 -2.91 5.62 2.74
C THR A 5 -2.96 6.47 4.00
N ALA A 6 -3.67 6.02 5.05
CA ALA A 6 -3.71 6.70 6.34
C ALA A 6 -2.32 6.81 6.99
N SER A 7 -1.53 5.74 6.97
CA SER A 7 -0.18 5.75 7.53
C SER A 7 0.74 6.73 6.80
N ILE A 8 0.65 6.80 5.48
CA ILE A 8 1.43 7.73 4.66
C ILE A 8 0.97 9.18 4.93
N ILE A 9 -0.35 9.42 4.97
CA ILE A 9 -0.90 10.74 5.30
C ILE A 9 -0.39 11.18 6.67
N MET A 10 -0.39 10.31 7.68
CA MET A 10 0.12 10.64 9.00
C MET A 10 1.63 10.92 9.02
N GLN A 11 2.41 10.23 8.19
CA GLN A 11 3.85 10.51 8.03
C GLN A 11 4.09 11.89 7.40
N VAL A 12 3.34 12.23 6.36
CA VAL A 12 3.43 13.55 5.71
C VAL A 12 2.96 14.66 6.65
N LEU A 13 1.83 14.46 7.35
CA LEU A 13 1.35 15.40 8.35
C LEU A 13 2.33 15.57 9.53
N GLY A 14 3.09 14.52 9.87
CA GLY A 14 4.13 14.56 10.89
C GLY A 14 5.26 15.53 10.56
N VAL A 15 5.51 15.79 9.27
CA VAL A 15 6.50 16.78 8.83
C VAL A 15 5.91 18.20 8.78
N VAL A 16 4.61 18.32 8.49
CA VAL A 16 3.93 19.62 8.29
C VAL A 16 3.44 20.21 9.62
N ILE A 17 2.97 19.36 10.53
CA ILE A 17 2.37 19.78 11.79
C ILE A 17 3.39 19.67 12.94
N PRO A 18 3.86 20.80 13.55
CA PRO A 18 4.88 20.76 14.61
C PRO A 18 4.52 19.88 15.80
N LYS A 19 3.23 19.84 16.19
CA LYS A 19 2.76 18.99 17.29
C LYS A 19 2.94 17.49 17.03
N LEU A 20 2.83 17.05 15.76
CA LEU A 20 3.05 15.67 15.39
C LEU A 20 4.55 15.34 15.30
N GLU A 21 5.37 16.32 14.93
CA GLU A 21 6.82 16.20 14.94
C GLU A 21 7.34 16.03 16.38
N GLU A 22 6.87 16.85 17.32
CA GLU A 22 7.17 16.69 18.75
C GLU A 22 6.80 15.31 19.28
N LEU A 23 5.63 14.76 18.86
CA LEU A 23 5.23 13.39 19.20
C LEU A 23 6.17 12.35 18.61
N GLN A 24 6.68 12.55 17.39
CA GLN A 24 7.66 11.64 16.79
C GLN A 24 8.99 11.66 17.56
N GLN A 25 9.41 12.82 18.05
CA GLN A 25 10.63 12.99 18.84
C GLN A 25 10.53 12.37 20.25
N GLN A 26 9.31 12.19 20.78
CA GLN A 26 9.07 11.55 22.09
C GLN A 26 9.35 10.03 22.11
N GLY A 27 9.79 9.45 21.00
CA GLY A 27 10.16 8.04 20.91
C GLY A 27 8.95 7.07 21.03
N ALA A 28 9.10 6.02 21.83
CA ALA A 28 8.10 4.92 21.91
C ALA A 28 6.71 5.36 22.39
N VAL A 29 6.62 6.36 23.25
CA VAL A 29 5.34 6.88 23.75
C VAL A 29 4.61 7.69 22.68
N GLY A 30 5.33 8.52 21.95
CA GLY A 30 4.79 9.30 20.85
C GLY A 30 4.34 8.41 19.68
N GLN A 31 5.12 7.39 19.36
CA GLN A 31 4.79 6.39 18.35
C GLN A 31 3.44 5.69 18.62
N ARG A 32 3.16 5.35 19.87
CA ARG A 32 1.86 4.75 20.25
C ARG A 32 0.68 5.70 19.97
N LYS A 33 0.85 7.00 20.25
CA LYS A 33 -0.20 8.01 19.96
C LYS A 33 -0.39 8.20 18.46
N ILE A 34 0.69 8.26 17.70
CA ILE A 34 0.64 8.36 16.23
C ILE A 34 -0.08 7.14 15.64
N THR A 35 0.20 5.93 16.12
CA THR A 35 -0.51 4.73 15.70
C THR A 35 -2.01 4.80 16.01
N GLN A 36 -2.41 5.36 17.16
CA GLN A 36 -3.83 5.58 17.45
C GLN A 36 -4.49 6.56 16.48
N TYR A 37 -3.85 7.68 16.17
CA TYR A 37 -4.36 8.62 15.16
C TYR A 37 -4.46 7.98 13.78
N THR A 38 -3.47 7.18 13.39
CA THR A 38 -3.51 6.41 12.14
C THR A 38 -4.72 5.49 12.09
N ARG A 39 -5.09 4.83 13.19
CA ARG A 39 -6.30 3.99 13.26
C ARG A 39 -7.58 4.79 13.00
N TYR A 40 -7.73 5.95 13.64
CA TYR A 40 -8.91 6.80 13.42
C TYR A 40 -9.00 7.29 11.97
N VAL A 41 -7.89 7.76 11.41
CA VAL A 41 -7.82 8.18 10.01
C VAL A 41 -8.12 7.00 9.07
N THR A 42 -7.64 5.80 9.38
CA THR A 42 -7.94 4.59 8.60
C THR A 42 -9.42 4.27 8.56
N ILE A 43 -10.10 4.32 9.70
CA ILE A 43 -11.56 4.04 9.79
C ILE A 43 -12.34 5.11 9.01
N ALA A 44 -11.96 6.39 9.14
CA ALA A 44 -12.58 7.48 8.40
C ALA A 44 -12.41 7.30 6.88
N LEU A 45 -11.20 7.01 6.42
CA LEU A 45 -10.92 6.75 5.00
C LEU A 45 -11.61 5.47 4.50
N ALA A 46 -11.63 4.42 5.31
CA ALA A 46 -12.32 3.18 4.97
C ALA A 46 -13.83 3.40 4.78
N THR A 47 -14.46 4.18 5.68
CA THR A 47 -15.87 4.54 5.58
C THR A 47 -16.15 5.36 4.32
N LEU A 48 -15.29 6.35 4.03
CA LEU A 48 -15.40 7.15 2.83
C LEU A 48 -15.29 6.29 1.57
N GLN A 49 -14.24 5.44 1.48
CA GLN A 49 -14.05 4.55 0.34
C GLN A 49 -15.18 3.52 0.19
N ALA A 50 -15.65 2.94 1.30
CA ALA A 50 -16.77 2.00 1.27
C ALA A 50 -18.06 2.66 0.76
N THR A 51 -18.34 3.89 1.20
CA THR A 51 -19.50 4.67 0.73
C THR A 51 -19.39 4.96 -0.77
N VAL A 52 -18.20 5.38 -1.23
CA VAL A 52 -17.93 5.63 -2.65
C VAL A 52 -18.16 4.37 -3.48
N LEU A 53 -17.62 3.22 -3.05
CA LEU A 53 -17.78 1.95 -3.75
C LEU A 53 -19.26 1.52 -3.83
N VAL A 54 -19.98 1.60 -2.72
CA VAL A 54 -21.40 1.24 -2.70
C VAL A 54 -22.23 2.14 -3.62
N PHE A 55 -21.92 3.44 -3.64
CA PHE A 55 -22.58 4.38 -4.54
C PHE A 55 -22.24 4.10 -6.01
N LEU A 56 -20.98 3.86 -6.32
CA LEU A 56 -20.50 3.54 -7.67
C LEU A 56 -21.16 2.27 -8.22
N PHE A 57 -21.26 1.22 -7.41
CA PHE A 57 -21.88 -0.05 -7.81
C PHE A 57 -23.42 0.00 -7.76
N GLY A 58 -23.99 0.87 -6.94
CA GLY A 58 -25.45 0.99 -6.79
C GLY A 58 -26.11 1.84 -7.86
N THR A 59 -25.41 2.89 -8.36
CA THR A 59 -25.95 3.78 -9.40
C THR A 59 -25.69 3.28 -10.83
N GLY A 60 -25.01 2.15 -11.00
CA GLY A 60 -24.64 1.67 -12.34
C GLY A 60 -23.57 2.52 -13.03
N GLY A 61 -23.06 3.57 -12.36
CA GLY A 61 -22.01 4.46 -12.87
C GLY A 61 -20.62 3.81 -12.99
N GLY A 62 -20.51 2.53 -12.71
CA GLY A 62 -19.28 1.74 -12.79
C GLY A 62 -18.91 1.25 -14.20
N GLY A 63 -19.45 1.85 -15.27
CA GLY A 63 -19.23 1.37 -16.64
C GLY A 63 -17.77 1.09 -16.99
N ALA A 64 -16.86 1.98 -16.61
CA ALA A 64 -15.42 1.77 -16.81
C ALA A 64 -14.84 0.67 -15.90
N PHE A 65 -15.39 0.51 -14.70
CA PHE A 65 -14.96 -0.53 -13.77
C PHE A 65 -15.58 -1.89 -14.11
N TYR A 66 -16.83 -1.91 -14.58
CA TYR A 66 -17.50 -3.11 -15.10
C TYR A 66 -16.79 -3.67 -16.33
N SER A 67 -16.35 -2.81 -17.25
CA SER A 67 -15.57 -3.23 -18.43
C SER A 67 -14.18 -3.76 -18.06
N ALA A 68 -13.55 -3.22 -17.03
CA ALA A 68 -12.25 -3.69 -16.55
C ALA A 68 -12.32 -5.02 -15.81
N VAL A 69 -13.45 -5.34 -15.16
CA VAL A 69 -13.63 -6.59 -14.38
C VAL A 69 -14.32 -7.69 -15.20
N GLN A 70 -14.73 -7.40 -16.47
CA GLN A 70 -15.50 -8.34 -17.31
C GLN A 70 -16.71 -8.95 -16.58
N ALA A 71 -17.29 -8.21 -15.63
CA ALA A 71 -18.48 -8.67 -14.93
C ALA A 71 -19.69 -8.61 -15.88
N PRO A 72 -20.53 -9.65 -15.91
CA PRO A 72 -21.79 -9.58 -16.63
C PRO A 72 -22.61 -8.40 -16.09
N SER A 73 -23.39 -7.75 -16.95
CA SER A 73 -24.23 -6.57 -16.66
C SER A 73 -25.36 -6.83 -15.65
N VAL A 74 -25.09 -7.62 -14.64
CA VAL A 74 -26.02 -7.91 -13.55
C VAL A 74 -25.86 -6.81 -12.51
N PRO A 75 -26.92 -6.05 -12.18
CA PRO A 75 -26.85 -5.05 -11.12
C PRO A 75 -26.51 -5.75 -9.81
N LEU A 76 -25.37 -5.37 -9.22
CA LEU A 76 -24.91 -5.92 -7.93
C LEU A 76 -25.88 -5.59 -6.78
N LEU A 77 -26.68 -4.55 -6.96
CA LEU A 77 -27.71 -4.11 -6.02
C LEU A 77 -29.06 -4.02 -6.72
N PRO A 78 -29.76 -5.15 -6.95
CA PRO A 78 -31.03 -5.17 -7.68
C PRO A 78 -32.16 -4.38 -7.00
N ASP A 79 -32.10 -4.21 -5.69
CA ASP A 79 -33.14 -3.54 -4.89
C ASP A 79 -32.78 -2.06 -4.57
N GLY A 80 -31.77 -1.51 -5.24
CA GLY A 80 -31.29 -0.15 -5.01
C GLY A 80 -30.29 -0.02 -3.83
N ILE A 81 -29.74 1.18 -3.68
CA ILE A 81 -28.65 1.44 -2.72
C ILE A 81 -29.14 1.33 -1.27
N TRP A 82 -30.38 1.77 -1.02
CA TRP A 82 -30.82 2.05 0.35
C TRP A 82 -31.35 0.83 1.06
N PRO A 83 -31.74 -0.22 0.95
CA PRO A 83 -31.84 -1.18 2.07
C PRO A 83 -30.55 -1.95 2.34
N ARG A 84 -29.65 -2.10 1.36
CA ARG A 84 -28.46 -2.93 1.54
C ARG A 84 -27.15 -2.15 1.74
N GLY A 85 -27.10 -0.91 1.26
CA GLY A 85 -25.87 -0.10 1.33
C GLY A 85 -25.42 0.15 2.76
N TYR A 86 -26.32 0.42 3.70
CA TYR A 86 -25.95 0.64 5.09
C TYR A 86 -25.49 -0.63 5.84
N LEU A 87 -25.73 -1.82 5.29
CA LEU A 87 -25.16 -3.07 5.80
C LEU A 87 -23.78 -3.33 5.16
N ILE A 88 -23.64 -3.03 3.87
CA ILE A 88 -22.39 -3.27 3.14
C ILE A 88 -21.27 -2.35 3.62
N ILE A 89 -21.57 -1.06 3.85
CA ILE A 89 -20.57 -0.09 4.31
C ILE A 89 -19.90 -0.55 5.62
N PRO A 90 -20.65 -0.83 6.73
CA PRO A 90 -20.00 -1.26 7.95
C PRO A 90 -19.32 -2.63 7.84
N THR A 91 -19.79 -3.54 7.00
CA THR A 91 -19.09 -4.83 6.77
C THR A 91 -17.75 -4.64 6.08
N LEU A 92 -17.66 -3.75 5.08
CA LEU A 92 -16.38 -3.39 4.45
C LEU A 92 -15.44 -2.70 5.43
N VAL A 93 -15.95 -1.78 6.23
CA VAL A 93 -15.16 -1.10 7.28
C VAL A 93 -14.70 -2.08 8.34
N ALA A 94 -15.54 -3.01 8.77
CA ALA A 94 -15.17 -4.06 9.71
C ALA A 94 -14.06 -4.96 9.16
N GLY A 95 -14.16 -5.36 7.88
CA GLY A 95 -13.11 -6.12 7.19
C GLY A 95 -11.76 -5.38 7.17
N THR A 96 -11.77 -4.08 6.88
CA THR A 96 -10.54 -3.27 6.93
C THR A 96 -9.99 -3.11 8.34
N ALA A 97 -10.86 -3.00 9.35
CA ALA A 97 -10.46 -2.91 10.75
C ALA A 97 -9.81 -4.23 11.24
N VAL A 98 -10.34 -5.38 10.83
CA VAL A 98 -9.74 -6.69 11.13
C VAL A 98 -8.36 -6.82 10.49
N LEU A 99 -8.22 -6.46 9.21
CA LEU A 99 -6.92 -6.49 8.52
C LEU A 99 -5.90 -5.55 9.19
N MET A 100 -6.33 -4.36 9.60
CA MET A 100 -5.48 -3.43 10.33
C MET A 100 -5.03 -4.04 11.67
N TRP A 101 -5.94 -4.62 12.43
CA TRP A 101 -5.63 -5.28 13.70
C TRP A 101 -4.66 -6.46 13.50
N MET A 102 -4.89 -7.30 12.49
CA MET A 102 -3.96 -8.38 12.14
C MET A 102 -2.57 -7.86 11.78
N GLY A 103 -2.48 -6.80 10.96
CA GLY A 103 -1.20 -6.18 10.59
C GLY A 103 -0.45 -5.62 11.80
N GLU A 104 -1.15 -5.01 12.75
CA GLU A 104 -0.54 -4.54 13.99
C GLU A 104 -0.08 -5.70 14.89
N LEU A 105 -0.88 -6.75 15.00
CA LEU A 105 -0.52 -7.94 15.78
C LEU A 105 0.76 -8.59 15.24
N ILE A 106 0.87 -8.70 13.91
CA ILE A 106 2.08 -9.21 13.25
C ILE A 106 3.27 -8.29 13.54
N SER A 107 3.09 -6.96 13.49
CA SER A 107 4.16 -6.00 13.79
C SER A 107 4.62 -6.04 15.25
N GLN A 108 3.71 -6.35 16.19
CA GLN A 108 4.03 -6.40 17.62
C GLN A 108 4.67 -7.73 18.05
N ARG A 109 4.28 -8.83 17.46
CA ARG A 109 4.67 -10.19 17.86
C ARG A 109 5.41 -10.96 16.77
N GLY A 110 5.43 -10.47 15.55
CA GLY A 110 6.05 -11.09 14.39
C GLY A 110 7.38 -10.44 14.00
N ILE A 111 7.80 -10.72 12.77
CA ILE A 111 9.05 -10.25 12.18
C ILE A 111 8.73 -9.15 11.17
N GLY A 112 9.30 -7.97 11.36
CA GLY A 112 9.21 -6.86 10.41
C GLY A 112 7.91 -6.08 10.46
N ASN A 113 7.54 -5.48 9.33
CA ASN A 113 6.33 -4.67 9.21
C ASN A 113 5.13 -5.55 8.84
N GLY A 114 4.16 -5.68 9.75
CA GLY A 114 2.99 -6.54 9.56
C GLY A 114 2.13 -6.17 8.36
N MET A 115 2.02 -4.87 8.02
CA MET A 115 1.25 -4.46 6.85
C MET A 115 1.91 -4.88 5.54
N SER A 116 3.25 -4.82 5.47
CA SER A 116 3.98 -5.35 4.31
C SER A 116 3.75 -6.84 4.14
N MET A 117 3.66 -7.59 5.24
CA MET A 117 3.36 -9.03 5.20
C MET A 117 1.93 -9.31 4.72
N VAL A 118 0.95 -8.52 5.13
CA VAL A 118 -0.44 -8.65 4.65
C VAL A 118 -0.52 -8.34 3.15
N ILE A 119 0.16 -7.30 2.66
CA ILE A 119 0.22 -6.97 1.23
C ILE A 119 0.89 -8.12 0.45
N PHE A 120 2.03 -8.59 0.93
CA PHE A 120 2.74 -9.72 0.33
C PHE A 120 1.83 -10.96 0.24
N ALA A 121 1.17 -11.33 1.32
CA ALA A 121 0.24 -12.44 1.35
C ALA A 121 -0.91 -12.28 0.34
N SER A 122 -1.47 -11.07 0.22
CA SER A 122 -2.55 -10.80 -0.74
C SER A 122 -2.09 -10.92 -2.20
N VAL A 123 -0.88 -10.45 -2.51
CA VAL A 123 -0.30 -10.58 -3.86
C VAL A 123 -0.01 -12.04 -4.20
N VAL A 124 0.63 -12.77 -3.27
CA VAL A 124 0.95 -14.19 -3.46
C VAL A 124 -0.32 -15.04 -3.59
N ALA A 125 -1.36 -14.75 -2.82
CA ALA A 125 -2.63 -15.45 -2.91
C ALA A 125 -3.34 -15.25 -4.26
N GLY A 126 -3.11 -14.12 -4.92
CA GLY A 126 -3.64 -13.85 -6.26
C GLY A 126 -2.86 -14.52 -7.41
N MET A 127 -1.59 -14.87 -7.19
CA MET A 127 -0.75 -15.45 -8.25
C MET A 127 -1.28 -16.77 -8.84
N PRO A 128 -1.72 -17.77 -8.05
CA PRO A 128 -2.16 -19.04 -8.61
C PRO A 128 -3.34 -18.90 -9.57
N SER A 129 -4.31 -18.04 -9.25
CA SER A 129 -5.47 -17.80 -10.12
C SER A 129 -5.08 -17.10 -11.41
N GLY A 130 -4.12 -16.16 -11.35
CA GLY A 130 -3.57 -15.48 -12.52
C GLY A 130 -2.84 -16.45 -13.45
N TYR A 131 -1.99 -17.31 -12.90
CA TYR A 131 -1.28 -18.32 -13.68
C TYR A 131 -2.24 -19.35 -14.31
N TYR A 132 -3.28 -19.76 -13.56
CA TYR A 132 -4.31 -20.68 -14.08
C TYR A 132 -5.10 -20.06 -15.25
N ALA A 133 -5.47 -18.79 -15.17
CA ALA A 133 -6.14 -18.08 -16.24
C ALA A 133 -5.28 -18.00 -17.52
N ILE A 134 -3.99 -17.74 -17.37
CA ILE A 134 -3.05 -17.71 -18.50
C ILE A 134 -2.86 -19.10 -19.10
N TRP A 135 -2.82 -20.12 -18.28
CA TRP A 135 -2.69 -21.51 -18.75
C TRP A 135 -3.90 -21.94 -19.62
N GLN A 136 -5.11 -21.48 -19.28
CA GLN A 136 -6.29 -21.77 -20.10
C GLN A 136 -6.28 -21.09 -21.48
N VAL A 137 -5.68 -19.90 -21.58
CA VAL A 137 -5.68 -19.11 -22.82
C VAL A 137 -4.47 -19.38 -23.70
N ASN A 138 -3.30 -19.56 -23.09
CA ASN A 138 -2.02 -19.70 -23.78
C ASN A 138 -1.35 -21.05 -23.44
N LYS A 139 -0.69 -21.62 -24.46
CA LYS A 139 0.04 -22.89 -24.33
C LYS A 139 1.12 -22.82 -23.24
N GLU A 140 1.54 -23.97 -22.74
CA GLU A 140 2.51 -24.19 -21.64
C GLU A 140 3.81 -23.38 -21.73
N ILE A 141 4.30 -23.10 -22.95
CA ILE A 141 5.54 -22.32 -23.18
C ILE A 141 5.44 -20.92 -22.61
N TRP A 142 4.30 -20.24 -22.76
CA TRP A 142 4.12 -18.87 -22.25
C TRP A 142 4.05 -18.84 -20.72
N LEU A 143 3.50 -19.89 -20.11
CA LEU A 143 3.45 -20.00 -18.66
C LEU A 143 4.85 -20.16 -18.06
N ILE A 144 5.70 -21.00 -18.65
CA ILE A 144 7.09 -21.18 -18.23
C ILE A 144 7.86 -19.86 -18.37
N GLY A 145 7.69 -19.17 -19.50
CA GLY A 145 8.31 -17.85 -19.73
C GLY A 145 7.89 -16.82 -18.70
N LEU A 146 6.60 -16.80 -18.32
CA LEU A 146 6.08 -15.88 -17.32
C LEU A 146 6.63 -16.19 -15.91
N ILE A 147 6.71 -17.44 -15.52
CA ILE A 147 7.28 -17.86 -14.23
C ILE A 147 8.76 -17.46 -14.15
N LEU A 148 9.54 -17.72 -15.20
CA LEU A 148 10.94 -17.33 -15.26
C LEU A 148 11.12 -15.81 -15.21
N LEU A 149 10.28 -15.07 -15.92
CA LEU A 149 10.27 -13.60 -15.87
C LEU A 149 9.95 -13.08 -14.48
N THR A 150 8.93 -13.63 -13.84
CA THR A 150 8.55 -13.26 -12.46
C THR A 150 9.69 -13.51 -11.49
N LEU A 151 10.33 -14.68 -11.59
CA LEU A 151 11.49 -15.01 -10.76
C LEU A 151 12.65 -14.05 -11.00
N ALA A 152 12.96 -13.75 -12.26
CA ALA A 152 14.01 -12.81 -12.62
C ALA A 152 13.77 -11.40 -12.06
N ILE A 153 12.51 -10.91 -12.14
CA ILE A 153 12.10 -9.62 -11.55
C ILE A 153 12.28 -9.64 -10.04
N ILE A 154 11.83 -10.69 -9.35
CA ILE A 154 11.98 -10.81 -7.89
C ILE A 154 13.45 -10.75 -7.49
N VAL A 155 14.31 -11.51 -8.17
CA VAL A 155 15.76 -11.51 -7.90
C VAL A 155 16.37 -10.13 -8.14
N ALA A 156 16.01 -9.47 -9.24
CA ALA A 156 16.51 -8.13 -9.56
C ALA A 156 16.08 -7.09 -8.51
N VAL A 157 14.81 -7.12 -8.08
CA VAL A 157 14.30 -6.21 -7.04
C VAL A 157 15.00 -6.44 -5.70
N VAL A 158 15.16 -7.71 -5.28
CA VAL A 158 15.87 -8.05 -4.05
C VAL A 158 17.33 -7.60 -4.10
N PHE A 159 17.99 -7.76 -5.24
CA PHE A 159 19.38 -7.32 -5.42
C PHE A 159 19.53 -5.80 -5.29
N VAL A 160 18.61 -5.02 -5.87
CA VAL A 160 18.62 -3.55 -5.76
C VAL A 160 18.27 -3.10 -4.34
N GLU A 161 17.31 -3.74 -3.68
CA GLU A 161 16.88 -3.38 -2.32
C GLU A 161 17.94 -3.69 -1.25
N LEU A 162 18.71 -4.77 -1.44
CA LEU A 162 19.82 -5.12 -0.57
C LEU A 162 21.10 -4.36 -0.90
N GLY A 163 21.15 -3.67 -2.05
CA GLY A 163 22.28 -2.90 -2.52
C GLY A 163 22.68 -1.81 -1.52
N GLN A 164 23.96 -1.82 -1.09
CA GLN A 164 24.52 -0.84 -0.16
C GLN A 164 25.81 -0.25 -0.71
N ARG A 165 25.90 1.09 -0.69
CA ARG A 165 27.16 1.78 -0.90
C ARG A 165 27.92 1.87 0.42
N ARG A 166 29.09 1.23 0.49
CA ARG A 166 29.93 1.25 1.69
C ARG A 166 30.94 2.39 1.57
N ILE A 167 30.85 3.36 2.50
CA ILE A 167 31.80 4.47 2.57
C ILE A 167 32.82 4.11 3.66
N PRO A 168 34.12 3.94 3.33
CA PRO A 168 35.13 3.63 4.32
C PRO A 168 35.38 4.87 5.22
N VAL A 169 35.31 4.67 6.53
CA VAL A 169 35.63 5.68 7.53
C VAL A 169 36.89 5.26 8.24
N GLN A 170 37.89 6.13 8.22
CA GLN A 170 39.14 5.90 8.93
C GLN A 170 39.08 6.58 10.29
N PHE A 171 39.15 5.81 11.34
CA PHE A 171 39.33 6.37 12.70
C PHE A 171 40.80 6.55 13.00
N ALA A 172 41.17 7.71 13.56
CA ALA A 172 42.53 7.99 14.01
C ALA A 172 42.96 7.01 15.07
N LYS A 173 44.15 6.40 14.89
CA LYS A 173 44.75 5.55 15.90
C LYS A 173 45.17 6.40 17.10
N ARG A 174 44.67 6.10 18.28
CA ARG A 174 45.03 6.75 19.51
C ARG A 174 46.05 5.91 20.26
N VAL A 175 47.20 6.47 20.55
CA VAL A 175 48.23 5.84 21.37
C VAL A 175 47.93 6.18 22.84
N VAL A 176 47.57 5.20 23.64
CA VAL A 176 47.39 5.37 25.09
C VAL A 176 48.48 4.56 25.79
N GLY A 177 49.54 5.26 26.24
CA GLY A 177 50.71 4.65 26.81
C GLY A 177 51.52 3.78 25.82
N ARG A 178 51.85 2.56 26.18
CA ARG A 178 52.58 1.60 25.32
C ARG A 178 51.70 0.76 24.41
N ARG A 179 50.37 0.91 24.44
CA ARG A 179 49.46 0.13 23.65
C ARG A 179 48.80 1.01 22.59
N MET A 180 48.85 0.57 21.33
CA MET A 180 48.05 1.10 20.24
C MET A 180 46.61 0.57 20.39
N MET A 181 45.67 1.44 20.71
CA MET A 181 44.22 1.14 20.67
C MET A 181 43.61 1.86 19.49
N GLY A 182 42.85 1.13 18.72
CA GLY A 182 42.09 1.66 17.57
C GLY A 182 42.66 1.25 16.23
N GLY A 183 41.87 1.39 15.22
CA GLY A 183 42.26 1.10 13.84
C GLY A 183 41.44 0.00 13.15
N GLN A 184 40.24 -0.32 13.68
CA GLN A 184 39.31 -1.06 12.84
C GLN A 184 38.74 -0.10 11.77
N ASN A 185 38.96 -0.46 10.50
CA ASN A 185 38.31 0.22 9.39
C ASN A 185 36.83 -0.11 9.44
N THR A 186 36.01 0.88 9.79
CA THR A 186 34.55 0.79 9.80
C THR A 186 34.02 1.45 8.54
N TYR A 187 32.90 0.96 8.02
CA TYR A 187 32.23 1.59 6.88
C TYR A 187 30.80 2.00 7.28
N ILE A 188 30.33 3.08 6.68
CA ILE A 188 28.96 3.54 6.81
C ILE A 188 28.17 2.93 5.65
N PRO A 189 27.20 2.03 5.90
CA PRO A 189 26.36 1.47 4.85
C PRO A 189 25.25 2.47 4.47
N LEU A 190 25.23 2.92 3.22
CA LEU A 190 24.14 3.71 2.66
C LEU A 190 23.34 2.82 1.71
N LYS A 191 22.04 2.67 1.95
CA LYS A 191 21.16 1.95 1.03
C LYS A 191 21.04 2.70 -0.30
N VAL A 192 21.06 1.98 -1.41
CA VAL A 192 20.88 2.54 -2.76
C VAL A 192 19.45 3.06 -2.92
N ASN A 193 18.48 2.27 -2.46
CA ASN A 193 17.08 2.67 -2.43
C ASN A 193 16.65 3.03 -0.99
N GLN A 194 16.70 4.32 -0.66
CA GLN A 194 16.26 4.82 0.65
C GLN A 194 14.75 5.04 0.73
N SER A 195 14.12 5.32 -0.40
CA SER A 195 12.69 5.65 -0.46
C SER A 195 11.80 4.41 -0.35
N GLY A 196 12.30 3.22 -0.73
CA GLY A 196 11.54 1.99 -0.72
C GLY A 196 10.32 2.02 -1.66
N VAL A 197 9.27 1.31 -1.29
CA VAL A 197 8.02 1.15 -2.08
C VAL A 197 6.97 2.19 -1.70
N ILE A 198 7.12 2.89 -0.58
CA ILE A 198 6.12 3.81 -0.02
C ILE A 198 5.71 4.93 -1.00
N PRO A 199 6.62 5.62 -1.72
CA PRO A 199 6.22 6.67 -2.66
C PRO A 199 5.35 6.19 -3.81
N ILE A 200 5.60 4.97 -4.30
CA ILE A 200 4.82 4.39 -5.42
C ILE A 200 3.39 4.09 -4.97
N ILE A 201 3.23 3.52 -3.77
CA ILE A 201 1.91 3.24 -3.19
C ILE A 201 1.13 4.54 -2.97
N PHE A 202 1.80 5.61 -2.51
CA PHE A 202 1.20 6.92 -2.33
C PHE A 202 0.79 7.55 -3.66
N ALA A 203 1.66 7.55 -4.65
CA ALA A 203 1.37 8.07 -5.97
C ALA A 203 0.17 7.34 -6.62
N SER A 204 0.13 6.01 -6.54
CA SER A 204 -0.99 5.23 -7.07
C SER A 204 -2.31 5.55 -6.35
N SER A 205 -2.28 5.78 -5.04
CA SER A 205 -3.46 6.15 -4.26
C SER A 205 -3.98 7.55 -4.63
N ILE A 206 -3.09 8.50 -4.89
CA ILE A 206 -3.47 9.86 -5.33
C ILE A 206 -4.03 9.84 -6.75
N LEU A 207 -3.43 9.08 -7.65
CA LEU A 207 -3.89 8.97 -9.04
C LEU A 207 -5.28 8.34 -9.16
N LEU A 208 -5.68 7.51 -8.21
CA LEU A 208 -7.04 6.96 -8.16
C LEU A 208 -8.10 8.01 -7.77
N LEU A 209 -7.75 9.05 -7.01
CA LEU A 209 -8.71 10.07 -6.58
C LEU A 209 -9.35 10.84 -7.75
N PRO A 210 -8.61 11.36 -8.75
CA PRO A 210 -9.22 12.02 -9.90
C PRO A 210 -10.10 11.07 -10.72
N ALA A 211 -9.69 9.81 -10.88
CA ALA A 211 -10.49 8.82 -11.60
C ALA A 211 -11.82 8.53 -10.91
N ILE A 212 -11.84 8.45 -9.60
CA ILE A 212 -13.06 8.29 -8.80
C ILE A 212 -13.92 9.55 -8.89
N LEU A 213 -13.33 10.75 -8.78
CA LEU A 213 -14.04 12.02 -8.92
C LEU A 213 -14.65 12.18 -10.30
N ALA A 214 -13.93 11.83 -11.36
CA ALA A 214 -14.43 11.85 -12.73
C ALA A 214 -15.63 10.91 -12.92
N SER A 215 -15.63 9.74 -12.28
CA SER A 215 -16.75 8.80 -12.31
C SER A 215 -18.00 9.32 -11.57
N PHE A 216 -17.82 10.23 -10.61
CA PHE A 216 -18.93 10.89 -9.89
C PHE A 216 -19.50 12.09 -10.66
N LEU A 217 -18.63 12.90 -11.28
CA LEU A 217 -19.00 14.11 -12.00
C LEU A 217 -19.46 13.84 -13.43
N GLY A 218 -18.92 12.80 -14.06
CA GLY A 218 -19.37 12.32 -15.35
C GLY A 218 -20.62 11.48 -15.20
N ASN A 219 -21.73 11.97 -15.68
CA ASN A 219 -23.07 11.35 -15.66
C ASN A 219 -23.14 9.99 -16.40
N GLY A 220 -22.17 9.10 -16.18
CA GLY A 220 -22.20 7.75 -16.72
C GLY A 220 -21.98 7.60 -18.23
N ASP A 221 -21.69 8.67 -18.94
CA ASP A 221 -21.34 8.60 -20.36
C ASP A 221 -19.84 8.21 -20.49
N PRO A 222 -19.55 7.01 -20.97
CA PRO A 222 -18.16 6.58 -21.15
C PRO A 222 -17.38 7.36 -22.21
N ASN A 223 -18.06 8.23 -22.99
CA ASN A 223 -17.48 9.07 -24.03
C ASN A 223 -17.61 10.58 -23.78
N GLY A 224 -18.28 11.00 -22.72
CA GLY A 224 -18.43 12.43 -22.36
C GLY A 224 -17.30 12.89 -21.45
N GLY A 225 -16.16 13.28 -22.01
CA GLY A 225 -15.14 14.02 -21.27
C GLY A 225 -15.70 15.40 -20.86
N TRP A 226 -15.47 15.82 -19.59
CA TRP A 226 -15.85 17.17 -19.11
C TRP A 226 -15.21 18.34 -19.90
N TRP A 227 -14.35 18.01 -20.88
CA TRP A 227 -13.74 18.95 -21.83
C TRP A 227 -14.48 19.06 -23.16
N ASP A 228 -15.61 18.37 -23.38
CA ASP A 228 -16.39 18.40 -24.60
C ASP A 228 -17.58 19.43 -24.52
N THR A 229 -17.61 20.33 -23.53
CA THR A 229 -18.56 21.45 -23.44
C THR A 229 -17.89 22.77 -23.69
#